data_15e94b42075e9e9b93a10c8dfb59acdd
#
_entry.id   15e94b42075e9e9b93a10c8dfb59acdd
#
_cell.length_a   1.000
_cell.length_b   1.000
_cell.length_c   1.000
_cell.angle_alpha   90.00
_cell.angle_beta   90.00
_cell.angle_gamma   90.00
#
_symmetry.space_group_name_H-M   'P 1'
#
loop_
_entity.id
_entity.type
_entity.pdbx_description
1 polymer ?
#
loop_
_entity_poly.entity_id
_entity_poly.type
_entity_poly.pdbx_seq_one_letter_code
_entity_poly.pdbx_strand_id
1 'polypeptide(L)'
;MTVPATRRSRIAMALLCGALVLSGCQTLGEDVYESSVKPSDTPQTAEKAGASDPRTRIGANEHPRILATYGGEFSDAKTERLVARIVGALTLVSENPQQAYRITVLNSPAVNAFALPGGFLYVTRGLLALANDASEVAAVLSHEMAHVTANHGLERQRREREVELAGQVAEELFSNSLTGRQVIARGKLSLAAFSRNQELQADVIGVRMLGEAGYDPYSAARFLDSMNAN
;
A
#
# COMPACT_ATOMS: atom_id res chain seq x y z
N MET A 1 72.15 25.93 -33.18
CA MET A 1 70.74 25.97 -33.61
C MET A 1 70.09 24.66 -33.16
N THR A 2 69.34 24.69 -32.04
CA THR A 2 68.75 23.57 -31.37
C THR A 2 67.24 23.59 -31.65
N VAL A 3 66.66 22.54 -32.21
CA VAL A 3 65.23 22.36 -32.47
C VAL A 3 64.60 21.62 -31.26
N PRO A 4 63.54 22.09 -30.66
CA PRO A 4 62.97 21.45 -29.46
C PRO A 4 62.09 20.25 -29.83
N ALA A 5 62.38 19.13 -29.22
CA ALA A 5 61.64 17.88 -29.24
C ALA A 5 60.54 17.90 -28.17
N THR A 6 59.36 18.49 -28.41
CA THR A 6 58.27 18.50 -27.40
C THR A 6 56.84 18.28 -27.96
N ARG A 7 56.69 17.87 -29.22
CA ARG A 7 55.32 17.76 -29.79
C ARG A 7 54.80 16.33 -30.00
N ARG A 8 55.67 15.29 -29.85
CA ARG A 8 55.29 13.89 -30.08
C ARG A 8 54.83 13.14 -28.81
N SER A 9 55.16 13.64 -27.65
CA SER A 9 54.82 12.97 -26.37
C SER A 9 53.39 13.28 -25.88
N ARG A 10 52.76 14.39 -26.31
CA ARG A 10 51.41 14.77 -25.85
C ARG A 10 50.28 14.09 -26.62
N ILE A 11 50.54 13.58 -27.83
CA ILE A 11 49.50 12.90 -28.62
C ILE A 11 49.41 11.42 -28.23
N ALA A 12 50.50 10.78 -27.78
CA ALA A 12 50.48 9.40 -27.32
C ALA A 12 49.76 9.22 -25.97
N MET A 13 49.78 10.24 -25.11
CA MET A 13 49.12 10.19 -23.80
C MET A 13 47.62 10.50 -23.87
N ALA A 14 47.16 11.22 -24.90
CA ALA A 14 45.72 11.50 -25.11
C ALA A 14 44.97 10.29 -25.71
N LEU A 15 45.65 9.38 -26.41
CA LEU A 15 45.05 8.17 -26.97
C LEU A 15 44.94 7.00 -25.97
N LEU A 16 45.74 7.04 -24.88
CA LEU A 16 45.70 5.98 -23.86
C LEU A 16 44.59 6.23 -22.80
N CYS A 17 44.13 7.48 -22.60
CA CYS A 17 43.02 7.81 -21.72
C CYS A 17 41.64 7.60 -22.36
N GLY A 18 41.55 7.54 -23.69
CA GLY A 18 40.28 7.32 -24.41
C GLY A 18 39.84 5.86 -24.48
N ALA A 19 40.71 4.89 -24.20
CA ALA A 19 40.40 3.46 -24.30
C ALA A 19 39.87 2.86 -22.98
N LEU A 20 39.92 3.59 -21.86
CA LEU A 20 39.52 3.08 -20.52
C LEU A 20 38.10 3.45 -20.11
N VAL A 21 37.36 4.20 -20.94
CA VAL A 21 36.00 4.65 -20.62
C VAL A 21 34.89 3.82 -21.30
N LEU A 22 35.25 2.88 -22.18
CA LEU A 22 34.29 2.05 -22.93
C LEU A 22 34.14 0.62 -22.40
N SER A 23 34.82 0.25 -21.31
CA SER A 23 34.73 -1.11 -20.73
C SER A 23 33.83 -1.20 -19.48
N GLY A 24 33.05 -0.17 -19.17
CA GLY A 24 32.25 -0.05 -17.94
C GLY A 24 30.76 -0.26 -18.09
N CYS A 25 30.27 -0.73 -19.23
CA CYS A 25 28.82 -0.96 -19.42
C CYS A 25 28.51 -2.35 -19.93
N GLN A 26 29.03 -3.38 -19.27
CA GLN A 26 28.51 -4.73 -19.42
C GLN A 26 28.58 -5.43 -18.07
N THR A 27 27.45 -6.06 -17.70
CA THR A 27 27.23 -6.98 -16.57
C THR A 27 26.86 -6.34 -15.21
N LEU A 28 25.77 -5.57 -15.13
CA LEU A 28 25.04 -5.35 -13.88
C LEU A 28 23.51 -5.52 -14.04
N GLY A 29 23.05 -6.22 -15.06
CA GLY A 29 21.61 -6.27 -15.37
C GLY A 29 20.94 -7.64 -15.28
N GLU A 30 21.64 -8.74 -15.55
CA GLU A 30 20.95 -10.03 -15.68
C GLU A 30 21.04 -10.91 -14.43
N ASP A 31 22.16 -10.91 -13.72
CA ASP A 31 22.34 -11.82 -12.57
C ASP A 31 21.62 -11.35 -11.29
N VAL A 32 21.30 -10.07 -11.15
CA VAL A 32 20.59 -9.54 -9.96
C VAL A 32 19.08 -9.77 -10.08
N TYR A 33 18.54 -9.78 -11.29
CA TYR A 33 17.11 -10.02 -11.50
C TYR A 33 16.75 -11.50 -11.39
N GLU A 34 17.59 -12.40 -11.89
CA GLU A 34 17.36 -13.85 -11.82
C GLU A 34 17.56 -14.44 -10.40
N SER A 35 18.42 -13.84 -9.58
CA SER A 35 18.65 -14.31 -8.20
C SER A 35 17.56 -13.89 -7.20
N SER A 36 16.77 -12.87 -7.53
CA SER A 36 15.72 -12.34 -6.64
C SER A 36 14.32 -12.98 -6.86
N VAL A 37 14.14 -13.76 -7.90
CA VAL A 37 12.84 -14.34 -8.28
C VAL A 37 12.91 -15.87 -8.38
N LYS A 38 13.68 -16.54 -7.52
CA LYS A 38 13.50 -17.99 -7.38
C LYS A 38 12.21 -18.25 -6.61
N PRO A 39 11.22 -18.96 -7.20
CA PRO A 39 10.07 -19.43 -6.45
C PRO A 39 10.58 -20.22 -5.24
N SER A 40 10.05 -19.91 -4.05
CA SER A 40 10.36 -20.68 -2.87
C SER A 40 9.88 -22.11 -3.08
N ASP A 41 10.76 -23.10 -2.96
CA ASP A 41 10.42 -24.53 -3.00
C ASP A 41 9.53 -24.94 -1.81
N THR A 42 9.37 -24.05 -0.86
CA THR A 42 8.42 -24.18 0.25
C THR A 42 7.44 -23.00 0.20
N PRO A 43 6.24 -23.16 -0.40
CA PRO A 43 5.22 -22.12 -0.35
C PRO A 43 4.93 -21.79 1.11
N GLN A 44 5.26 -20.58 1.53
CA GLN A 44 4.83 -20.08 2.82
C GLN A 44 3.34 -19.79 2.68
N THR A 45 2.49 -20.63 3.27
CA THR A 45 1.08 -20.31 3.40
C THR A 45 0.97 -19.01 4.21
N ALA A 46 0.05 -18.15 3.82
CA ALA A 46 -0.24 -16.87 4.50
C ALA A 46 -0.44 -17.05 6.02
N GLU A 47 -0.85 -18.24 6.45
CA GLU A 47 -0.99 -18.67 7.82
C GLU A 47 0.34 -18.73 8.62
N LYS A 48 1.47 -19.04 7.95
CA LYS A 48 2.79 -19.10 8.61
C LYS A 48 3.53 -17.78 8.68
N ALA A 49 3.37 -16.91 7.68
CA ALA A 49 4.08 -15.64 7.62
C ALA A 49 3.54 -14.59 8.60
N GLY A 50 2.25 -14.69 8.98
CA GLY A 50 1.58 -13.69 9.81
C GLY A 50 1.39 -14.07 11.29
N ALA A 51 1.62 -15.33 11.67
CA ALA A 51 1.24 -15.83 13.00
C ALA A 51 2.01 -15.18 14.18
N SER A 52 3.18 -14.59 13.94
CA SER A 52 3.98 -13.91 14.95
C SER A 52 3.73 -12.41 15.07
N ASP A 53 3.07 -11.79 14.10
CA ASP A 53 2.77 -10.35 14.12
C ASP A 53 1.53 -10.08 14.99
N PRO A 54 1.66 -9.28 16.08
CA PRO A 54 0.52 -8.90 16.92
C PRO A 54 -0.65 -8.27 16.14
N ARG A 55 -0.37 -7.61 15.00
CA ARG A 55 -1.38 -7.01 14.13
C ARG A 55 -2.27 -8.06 13.47
N THR A 56 -1.70 -9.21 13.12
CA THR A 56 -2.44 -10.34 12.54
C THR A 56 -3.51 -10.86 13.50
N ARG A 57 -3.26 -10.84 14.82
CA ARG A 57 -4.26 -11.24 15.81
C ARG A 57 -5.47 -10.31 15.84
N ILE A 58 -5.25 -9.00 15.60
CA ILE A 58 -6.36 -8.03 15.53
C ILE A 58 -7.27 -8.39 14.35
N GLY A 59 -6.70 -8.55 13.15
CA GLY A 59 -7.45 -8.95 11.96
C GLY A 59 -8.15 -10.29 12.11
N ALA A 60 -7.46 -11.30 12.68
CA ALA A 60 -8.03 -12.63 12.90
C ALA A 60 -9.21 -12.64 13.87
N ASN A 61 -9.16 -11.83 14.93
CA ASN A 61 -10.25 -11.72 15.91
C ASN A 61 -11.49 -11.03 15.32
N GLU A 62 -11.31 -10.04 14.43
CA GLU A 62 -12.41 -9.33 13.78
C GLU A 62 -13.00 -10.09 12.59
N HIS A 63 -12.24 -10.99 11.96
CA HIS A 63 -12.65 -11.71 10.75
C HIS A 63 -14.02 -12.41 10.85
N PRO A 64 -14.35 -13.16 11.92
CA PRO A 64 -15.65 -13.82 12.04
C PRO A 64 -16.81 -12.82 12.09
N ARG A 65 -16.60 -11.67 12.75
CA ARG A 65 -17.60 -10.60 12.83
C ARG A 65 -17.85 -9.95 11.48
N ILE A 66 -16.78 -9.73 10.71
CA ILE A 66 -16.86 -9.20 9.34
C ILE A 66 -17.67 -10.16 8.46
N LEU A 67 -17.35 -11.46 8.47
CA LEU A 67 -18.11 -12.46 7.71
C LEU A 67 -19.60 -12.44 8.07
N ALA A 68 -19.93 -12.40 9.37
CA ALA A 68 -21.32 -12.36 9.82
C ALA A 68 -22.04 -11.09 9.34
N THR A 69 -21.35 -9.94 9.35
CA THR A 69 -21.92 -8.63 8.96
C THR A 69 -22.18 -8.54 7.46
N TYR A 70 -21.31 -9.14 6.63
CA TYR A 70 -21.34 -9.00 5.17
C TYR A 70 -21.91 -10.22 4.43
N GLY A 71 -22.61 -11.13 5.13
CA GLY A 71 -23.30 -12.26 4.53
C GLY A 71 -22.39 -13.44 4.17
N GLY A 72 -21.23 -13.54 4.80
CA GLY A 72 -20.26 -14.60 4.61
C GLY A 72 -19.26 -14.33 3.47
N GLU A 73 -18.50 -15.38 3.16
CA GLU A 73 -17.53 -15.38 2.06
C GLU A 73 -18.25 -15.71 0.74
N PHE A 74 -17.92 -14.99 -0.32
CA PHE A 74 -18.34 -15.28 -1.67
C PHE A 74 -17.29 -16.15 -2.36
N SER A 75 -17.58 -17.44 -2.50
CA SER A 75 -16.68 -18.40 -3.12
C SER A 75 -16.96 -18.55 -4.60
N ASP A 76 -16.10 -17.98 -5.43
CA ASP A 76 -16.00 -18.19 -6.86
C ASP A 76 -14.53 -18.25 -7.27
N ALA A 77 -14.08 -19.41 -7.68
CA ALA A 77 -12.67 -19.67 -7.99
C ALA A 77 -12.08 -18.75 -9.09
N LYS A 78 -12.91 -18.21 -9.99
CA LYS A 78 -12.46 -17.28 -11.02
C LYS A 78 -12.20 -15.89 -10.42
N THR A 79 -13.14 -15.42 -9.62
CA THR A 79 -13.06 -14.14 -8.89
C THR A 79 -11.92 -14.15 -7.90
N GLU A 80 -11.78 -15.19 -7.08
CA GLU A 80 -10.70 -15.35 -6.12
C GLU A 80 -9.32 -15.30 -6.78
N ARG A 81 -9.14 -16.03 -7.91
CA ARG A 81 -7.89 -15.99 -8.68
C ARG A 81 -7.60 -14.62 -9.30
N LEU A 82 -8.63 -13.89 -9.76
CA LEU A 82 -8.48 -12.55 -10.29
C LEU A 82 -7.94 -11.60 -9.20
N VAL A 83 -8.62 -11.57 -8.06
CA VAL A 83 -8.27 -10.69 -6.95
C VAL A 83 -6.90 -11.05 -6.37
N ALA A 84 -6.60 -12.36 -6.22
CA ALA A 84 -5.30 -12.82 -5.74
C ALA A 84 -4.14 -12.39 -6.68
N ARG A 85 -4.34 -12.45 -8.00
CA ARG A 85 -3.34 -11.96 -8.97
C ARG A 85 -3.11 -10.46 -8.86
N ILE A 86 -4.17 -9.68 -8.70
CA ILE A 86 -4.07 -8.22 -8.52
C ILE A 86 -3.27 -7.91 -7.26
N VAL A 87 -3.65 -8.50 -6.12
CA VAL A 87 -2.94 -8.28 -4.85
C VAL A 87 -1.49 -8.74 -4.94
N GLY A 88 -1.23 -9.88 -5.57
CA GLY A 88 0.14 -10.37 -5.79
C GLY A 88 1.00 -9.39 -6.59
N ALA A 89 0.50 -8.86 -7.70
CA ALA A 89 1.21 -7.87 -8.51
C ALA A 89 1.49 -6.57 -7.73
N LEU A 90 0.49 -6.07 -6.99
CA LEU A 90 0.62 -4.88 -6.16
C LEU A 90 1.61 -5.09 -5.00
N THR A 91 1.63 -6.29 -4.40
CA THR A 91 2.54 -6.61 -3.30
C THR A 91 4.01 -6.53 -3.74
N LEU A 92 4.33 -7.00 -4.94
CA LEU A 92 5.70 -6.99 -5.47
C LEU A 92 6.30 -5.59 -5.60
N VAL A 93 5.46 -4.59 -5.86
CA VAL A 93 5.87 -3.19 -6.03
C VAL A 93 5.57 -2.32 -4.79
N SER A 94 5.03 -2.91 -3.73
CA SER A 94 4.74 -2.21 -2.48
C SER A 94 6.01 -1.89 -1.69
N GLU A 95 5.92 -0.94 -0.75
CA GLU A 95 7.03 -0.62 0.16
C GLU A 95 7.42 -1.78 1.08
N ASN A 96 6.54 -2.78 1.23
CA ASN A 96 6.82 -4.01 1.98
C ASN A 96 6.42 -5.25 1.17
N PRO A 97 7.26 -5.71 0.22
CA PRO A 97 6.99 -6.90 -0.60
C PRO A 97 6.90 -8.21 0.21
N GLN A 98 7.32 -8.20 1.48
CA GLN A 98 7.23 -9.34 2.39
C GLN A 98 5.91 -9.36 3.20
N GLN A 99 5.06 -8.34 3.03
CA GLN A 99 3.77 -8.29 3.69
C GLN A 99 2.88 -9.42 3.15
N ALA A 100 2.47 -10.32 4.03
CA ALA A 100 1.46 -11.30 3.68
C ALA A 100 0.07 -10.66 3.69
N TYR A 101 -0.71 -10.90 2.64
CA TYR A 101 -2.10 -10.47 2.56
C TYR A 101 -3.04 -11.69 2.52
N ARG A 102 -4.10 -11.61 3.34
CA ARG A 102 -5.24 -12.52 3.28
C ARG A 102 -6.41 -11.76 2.69
N ILE A 103 -6.81 -12.12 1.47
CA ILE A 103 -7.93 -11.47 0.81
C ILE A 103 -9.18 -12.34 0.90
N THR A 104 -10.30 -11.69 1.21
CA THR A 104 -11.63 -12.32 1.29
C THR A 104 -12.61 -11.54 0.43
N VAL A 105 -13.27 -12.22 -0.48
CA VAL A 105 -14.42 -11.66 -1.21
C VAL A 105 -15.67 -11.86 -0.36
N LEU A 106 -16.34 -10.76 -0.01
CA LEU A 106 -17.53 -10.77 0.86
C LEU A 106 -18.81 -10.89 0.02
N ASN A 107 -19.76 -11.69 0.50
CA ASN A 107 -21.05 -11.92 -0.16
C ASN A 107 -22.05 -10.78 0.13
N SER A 108 -21.66 -9.56 -0.14
CA SER A 108 -22.50 -8.37 0.03
C SER A 108 -22.69 -7.63 -1.31
N PRO A 109 -23.90 -7.17 -1.63
CA PRO A 109 -24.16 -6.32 -2.79
C PRO A 109 -23.68 -4.87 -2.60
N ALA A 110 -23.36 -4.44 -1.38
CA ALA A 110 -22.83 -3.11 -1.13
C ALA A 110 -21.50 -2.90 -1.84
N VAL A 111 -21.24 -1.69 -2.34
CA VAL A 111 -19.95 -1.33 -2.93
C VAL A 111 -19.00 -0.94 -1.81
N ASN A 112 -18.07 -1.84 -1.46
CA ASN A 112 -17.12 -1.60 -0.37
C ASN A 112 -15.85 -2.43 -0.52
N ALA A 113 -14.73 -1.87 -0.03
CA ALA A 113 -13.49 -2.58 0.29
C ALA A 113 -12.88 -1.96 1.53
N PHE A 114 -12.11 -2.72 2.28
CA PHE A 114 -11.40 -2.23 3.46
C PHE A 114 -10.32 -3.21 3.88
N ALA A 115 -9.37 -2.70 4.67
CA ALA A 115 -8.30 -3.49 5.24
C ALA A 115 -8.33 -3.47 6.77
N LEU A 116 -7.87 -4.57 7.39
CA LEU A 116 -7.57 -4.63 8.81
C LEU A 116 -6.07 -4.80 9.03
N PRO A 117 -5.56 -4.41 10.20
CA PRO A 117 -4.17 -4.63 10.57
C PRO A 117 -3.76 -6.10 10.40
N GLY A 118 -2.50 -6.32 9.98
CA GLY A 118 -1.98 -7.67 9.75
C GLY A 118 -2.25 -8.22 8.34
N GLY A 119 -2.71 -7.36 7.39
CA GLY A 119 -2.83 -7.71 5.97
C GLY A 119 -4.15 -8.41 5.61
N PHE A 120 -5.20 -8.29 6.41
CA PHE A 120 -6.52 -8.75 6.03
C PHE A 120 -7.19 -7.74 5.10
N LEU A 121 -7.43 -8.14 3.85
CA LEU A 121 -8.11 -7.35 2.83
C LEU A 121 -9.49 -7.93 2.56
N TYR A 122 -10.45 -7.05 2.43
CA TYR A 122 -11.84 -7.40 2.12
C TYR A 122 -12.32 -6.60 0.91
N VAL A 123 -13.01 -7.26 0.01
CA VAL A 123 -13.69 -6.66 -1.14
C VAL A 123 -15.06 -7.29 -1.29
N THR A 124 -16.10 -6.51 -1.49
CA THR A 124 -17.45 -7.04 -1.68
C THR A 124 -17.70 -7.44 -3.13
N ARG A 125 -18.58 -8.42 -3.35
CA ARG A 125 -19.03 -8.76 -4.71
C ARG A 125 -19.73 -7.58 -5.41
N GLY A 126 -20.34 -6.67 -4.64
CA GLY A 126 -20.95 -5.45 -5.18
C GLY A 126 -19.92 -4.50 -5.78
N LEU A 127 -18.77 -4.33 -5.14
CA LEU A 127 -17.65 -3.55 -5.70
C LEU A 127 -17.12 -4.20 -6.98
N LEU A 128 -16.90 -5.51 -6.96
CA LEU A 128 -16.40 -6.24 -8.13
C LEU A 128 -17.37 -6.21 -9.31
N ALA A 129 -18.68 -6.15 -9.03
CA ALA A 129 -19.72 -6.02 -10.06
C ALA A 129 -19.82 -4.59 -10.64
N LEU A 130 -19.42 -3.56 -9.87
CA LEU A 130 -19.40 -2.17 -10.33
C LEU A 130 -18.18 -1.86 -11.17
N ALA A 131 -17.03 -2.45 -10.85
CA ALA A 131 -15.77 -2.20 -11.54
C ALA A 131 -15.84 -2.65 -13.01
N ASN A 132 -15.41 -1.77 -13.91
CA ASN A 132 -15.44 -2.01 -15.34
C ASN A 132 -14.28 -2.90 -15.82
N ASP A 133 -13.15 -2.86 -15.13
CA ASP A 133 -11.94 -3.61 -15.48
C ASP A 133 -11.09 -3.97 -14.25
N ALA A 134 -10.04 -4.75 -14.48
CA ALA A 134 -9.11 -5.16 -13.43
C ALA A 134 -8.29 -3.98 -12.84
N SER A 135 -8.08 -2.91 -13.60
CA SER A 135 -7.35 -1.74 -13.11
C SER A 135 -8.17 -0.96 -12.09
N GLU A 136 -9.49 -0.90 -12.24
CA GLU A 136 -10.37 -0.26 -11.24
C GLU A 136 -10.40 -1.07 -9.93
N VAL A 137 -10.43 -2.40 -9.99
CA VAL A 137 -10.29 -3.26 -8.82
C VAL A 137 -8.91 -3.07 -8.17
N ALA A 138 -7.85 -3.02 -8.98
CA ALA A 138 -6.49 -2.79 -8.51
C ALA A 138 -6.33 -1.42 -7.84
N ALA A 139 -7.02 -0.39 -8.34
CA ALA A 139 -7.01 0.95 -7.75
C ALA A 139 -7.54 0.95 -6.32
N VAL A 140 -8.68 0.33 -6.09
CA VAL A 140 -9.25 0.23 -4.74
C VAL A 140 -8.35 -0.61 -3.83
N LEU A 141 -7.88 -1.76 -4.31
CA LEU A 141 -7.04 -2.65 -3.51
C LEU A 141 -5.68 -2.03 -3.20
N SER A 142 -5.07 -1.27 -4.12
CA SER A 142 -3.82 -0.57 -3.85
C SER A 142 -3.96 0.52 -2.78
N HIS A 143 -5.07 1.22 -2.76
CA HIS A 143 -5.43 2.19 -1.72
C HIS A 143 -5.55 1.49 -0.34
N GLU A 144 -6.28 0.37 -0.26
CA GLU A 144 -6.40 -0.39 0.99
C GLU A 144 -5.06 -1.00 1.45
N MET A 145 -4.24 -1.48 0.51
CA MET A 145 -2.90 -1.98 0.81
C MET A 145 -1.98 -0.86 1.32
N ALA A 146 -2.13 0.37 0.82
CA ALA A 146 -1.40 1.53 1.32
C ALA A 146 -1.74 1.82 2.79
N HIS A 147 -3.02 1.71 3.19
CA HIS A 147 -3.42 1.82 4.59
C HIS A 147 -2.76 0.78 5.50
N VAL A 148 -2.61 -0.46 5.02
CA VAL A 148 -1.91 -1.53 5.75
C VAL A 148 -0.42 -1.21 5.89
N THR A 149 0.23 -0.86 4.78
CA THR A 149 1.68 -0.61 4.73
C THR A 149 2.09 0.58 5.58
N ALA A 150 1.32 1.67 5.52
CA ALA A 150 1.52 2.88 6.33
C ALA A 150 1.00 2.74 7.79
N ASN A 151 0.41 1.61 8.17
CA ASN A 151 -0.16 1.36 9.49
C ASN A 151 -1.24 2.38 9.94
N HIS A 152 -1.98 2.96 8.99
CA HIS A 152 -2.95 4.02 9.25
C HIS A 152 -4.01 3.64 10.30
N GLY A 153 -4.50 2.40 10.27
CA GLY A 153 -5.49 1.92 11.24
C GLY A 153 -5.00 1.97 12.68
N LEU A 154 -3.76 1.53 12.94
CA LEU A 154 -3.17 1.56 14.28
C LEU A 154 -2.86 2.98 14.73
N GLU A 155 -2.37 3.82 13.82
CA GLU A 155 -2.07 5.21 14.12
C GLU A 155 -3.33 6.02 14.42
N ARG A 156 -4.42 5.78 13.67
CA ARG A 156 -5.73 6.37 13.94
C ARG A 156 -6.25 5.95 15.31
N GLN A 157 -6.21 4.66 15.64
CA GLN A 157 -6.66 4.16 16.93
C GLN A 157 -5.85 4.75 18.10
N ARG A 158 -4.53 4.93 17.93
CA ARG A 158 -3.70 5.60 18.93
C ARG A 158 -4.12 7.05 19.11
N ARG A 159 -4.31 7.77 18.00
CA ARG A 159 -4.70 9.18 18.01
C ARG A 159 -6.08 9.41 18.60
N GLU A 160 -7.03 8.53 18.30
CA GLU A 160 -8.37 8.55 18.90
C GLU A 160 -8.31 8.43 20.42
N ARG A 161 -7.51 7.48 20.93
CA ARG A 161 -7.32 7.34 22.40
C ARG A 161 -6.68 8.56 23.04
N GLU A 162 -5.69 9.19 22.39
CA GLU A 162 -5.08 10.42 22.90
C GLU A 162 -6.10 11.57 22.99
N VAL A 163 -6.92 11.74 21.96
CA VAL A 163 -7.98 12.77 21.93
C VAL A 163 -9.05 12.49 22.96
N GLU A 164 -9.45 11.24 23.14
CA GLU A 164 -10.43 10.83 24.14
C GLU A 164 -9.92 11.11 25.56
N LEU A 165 -8.69 10.70 25.88
CA LEU A 165 -8.07 10.99 27.18
C LEU A 165 -7.94 12.48 27.45
N ALA A 166 -7.51 13.26 26.45
CA ALA A 166 -7.46 14.72 26.58
C ALA A 166 -8.85 15.34 26.82
N GLY A 167 -9.88 14.76 26.18
CA GLY A 167 -11.27 15.15 26.38
C GLY A 167 -11.76 14.86 27.80
N GLN A 168 -11.50 13.68 28.33
CA GLN A 168 -11.85 13.28 29.71
C GLN A 168 -11.17 14.19 30.74
N VAL A 169 -9.87 14.46 30.60
CA VAL A 169 -9.15 15.40 31.47
C VAL A 169 -9.71 16.81 31.37
N ALA A 170 -10.03 17.28 30.16
CA ALA A 170 -10.63 18.60 29.97
C ALA A 170 -12.01 18.71 30.62
N GLU A 171 -12.82 17.67 30.57
CA GLU A 171 -14.12 17.63 31.21
C GLU A 171 -14.01 17.62 32.73
N GLU A 172 -13.08 16.86 33.30
CA GLU A 172 -12.81 16.79 34.73
C GLU A 172 -12.31 18.14 35.30
N LEU A 173 -11.34 18.77 34.61
CA LEU A 173 -10.74 20.02 35.09
C LEU A 173 -11.58 21.27 34.83
N PHE A 174 -12.35 21.29 33.75
CA PHE A 174 -13.04 22.50 33.27
C PHE A 174 -14.57 22.39 33.31
N SER A 175 -15.12 21.26 33.75
CA SER A 175 -16.55 21.05 34.08
C SER A 175 -17.52 21.85 33.20
N ASN A 176 -17.78 21.45 31.97
CA ASN A 176 -18.70 22.12 31.03
C ASN A 176 -18.39 23.60 30.69
N SER A 177 -17.21 24.10 31.06
CA SER A 177 -16.78 25.44 30.69
C SER A 177 -16.59 25.60 29.17
N LEU A 178 -16.55 26.85 28.71
CA LEU A 178 -16.24 27.16 27.30
C LEU A 178 -14.85 26.59 26.91
N THR A 179 -13.86 26.63 27.80
CA THR A 179 -12.50 26.11 27.61
C THR A 179 -12.52 24.59 27.40
N GLY A 180 -13.24 23.83 28.22
CA GLY A 180 -13.37 22.38 28.06
C GLY A 180 -13.95 22.00 26.68
N ARG A 181 -15.05 22.67 26.28
CA ARG A 181 -15.65 22.47 24.95
C ARG A 181 -14.71 22.81 23.80
N GLN A 182 -13.89 23.86 23.95
CA GLN A 182 -12.88 24.22 22.93
C GLN A 182 -11.77 23.17 22.79
N VAL A 183 -11.30 22.59 23.91
CA VAL A 183 -10.30 21.51 23.89
C VAL A 183 -10.84 20.29 23.14
N ILE A 184 -12.04 19.85 23.46
CA ILE A 184 -12.71 18.73 22.81
C ILE A 184 -12.91 19.00 21.30
N ALA A 185 -13.38 20.20 20.94
CA ALA A 185 -13.59 20.59 19.56
C ALA A 185 -12.28 20.59 18.76
N ARG A 186 -11.20 21.12 19.33
CA ARG A 186 -9.86 21.09 18.71
C ARG A 186 -9.33 19.67 18.53
N GLY A 187 -9.54 18.78 19.50
CA GLY A 187 -9.21 17.37 19.41
C GLY A 187 -9.91 16.70 18.21
N LYS A 188 -11.22 16.90 18.07
CA LYS A 188 -12.00 16.38 16.92
C LYS A 188 -11.52 16.93 15.57
N LEU A 189 -11.23 18.23 15.49
CA LEU A 189 -10.67 18.84 14.27
C LEU A 189 -9.28 18.29 13.93
N SER A 190 -8.43 18.11 14.93
CA SER A 190 -7.10 17.50 14.74
C SER A 190 -7.21 16.07 14.22
N LEU A 191 -8.16 15.28 14.74
CA LEU A 191 -8.41 13.91 14.29
C LEU A 191 -8.92 13.87 12.85
N ALA A 192 -9.84 14.76 12.49
CA ALA A 192 -10.33 14.86 11.11
C ALA A 192 -9.25 15.27 10.11
N ALA A 193 -8.37 16.20 10.48
CA ALA A 193 -7.23 16.61 9.65
C ALA A 193 -6.22 15.46 9.50
N PHE A 194 -5.95 14.72 10.57
CA PHE A 194 -5.08 13.54 10.56
C PHE A 194 -5.63 12.46 9.63
N SER A 195 -6.92 12.13 9.71
CA SER A 195 -7.58 11.19 8.81
C SER A 195 -7.46 11.60 7.34
N ARG A 196 -7.69 12.87 7.02
CA ARG A 196 -7.54 13.37 5.65
C ARG A 196 -6.12 13.21 5.13
N ASN A 197 -5.12 13.45 5.95
CA ASN A 197 -3.72 13.26 5.54
C ASN A 197 -3.40 11.79 5.27
N GLN A 198 -3.99 10.85 6.03
CA GLN A 198 -3.87 9.43 5.78
C GLN A 198 -4.50 9.00 4.44
N GLU A 199 -5.68 9.54 4.11
CA GLU A 199 -6.31 9.28 2.81
C GLU A 199 -5.44 9.78 1.64
N LEU A 200 -4.95 11.03 1.71
CA LEU A 200 -4.05 11.58 0.70
C LEU A 200 -2.76 10.77 0.55
N GLN A 201 -2.22 10.27 1.65
CA GLN A 201 -1.04 9.40 1.62
C GLN A 201 -1.36 8.05 0.97
N ALA A 202 -2.51 7.46 1.29
CA ALA A 202 -2.95 6.21 0.69
C ALA A 202 -3.19 6.35 -0.82
N ASP A 203 -3.77 7.47 -1.26
CA ASP A 203 -3.95 7.78 -2.68
C ASP A 203 -2.61 7.86 -3.41
N VAL A 204 -1.63 8.59 -2.86
CA VAL A 204 -0.30 8.74 -3.49
C VAL A 204 0.41 7.40 -3.59
N ILE A 205 0.40 6.61 -2.52
CA ILE A 205 1.03 5.28 -2.50
C ILE A 205 0.30 4.35 -3.48
N GLY A 206 -1.03 4.33 -3.45
CA GLY A 206 -1.87 3.47 -4.29
C GLY A 206 -1.69 3.74 -5.78
N VAL A 207 -1.73 5.02 -6.20
CA VAL A 207 -1.51 5.40 -7.61
C VAL A 207 -0.11 5.04 -8.10
N ARG A 208 0.91 5.20 -7.26
CA ARG A 208 2.27 4.76 -7.60
C ARG A 208 2.30 3.24 -7.79
N MET A 209 1.74 2.46 -6.87
CA MET A 209 1.68 1.00 -6.96
C MET A 209 0.95 0.53 -8.21
N LEU A 210 -0.14 1.21 -8.63
CA LEU A 210 -0.83 0.90 -9.88
C LEU A 210 0.09 1.01 -11.08
N GLY A 211 0.79 2.15 -11.23
CA GLY A 211 1.71 2.38 -12.35
C GLY A 211 2.85 1.38 -12.39
N GLU A 212 3.49 1.10 -11.25
CA GLU A 212 4.58 0.16 -11.14
C GLU A 212 4.15 -1.31 -11.37
N ALA A 213 2.91 -1.67 -11.01
CA ALA A 213 2.34 -2.99 -11.26
C ALA A 213 1.76 -3.16 -12.68
N GLY A 214 1.83 -2.12 -13.53
CA GLY A 214 1.34 -2.15 -14.91
C GLY A 214 -0.16 -1.98 -15.07
N TYR A 215 -0.86 -1.49 -14.05
CA TYR A 215 -2.27 -1.08 -14.12
C TYR A 215 -2.38 0.39 -14.54
N ASP A 216 -3.55 0.79 -15.03
CA ASP A 216 -3.84 2.17 -15.39
C ASP A 216 -3.98 3.07 -14.15
N PRO A 217 -3.09 4.06 -13.94
CA PRO A 217 -3.18 4.95 -12.77
C PRO A 217 -4.44 5.82 -12.74
N TYR A 218 -5.09 6.05 -13.90
CA TYR A 218 -6.33 6.82 -14.00
C TYR A 218 -7.58 6.01 -13.60
N SER A 219 -7.44 4.71 -13.40
CA SER A 219 -8.56 3.83 -13.03
C SER A 219 -9.18 4.20 -11.68
N ALA A 220 -8.41 4.77 -10.74
CA ALA A 220 -8.93 5.28 -9.48
C ALA A 220 -10.00 6.36 -9.71
N ALA A 221 -9.73 7.33 -10.59
CA ALA A 221 -10.68 8.39 -10.91
C ALA A 221 -11.93 7.83 -11.62
N ARG A 222 -11.75 6.91 -12.60
CA ARG A 222 -12.88 6.27 -13.29
C ARG A 222 -13.78 5.50 -12.33
N PHE A 223 -13.20 4.78 -11.37
CA PHE A 223 -13.99 4.05 -10.38
C PHE A 223 -14.79 4.98 -9.48
N LEU A 224 -14.20 6.11 -9.03
CA LEU A 224 -14.91 7.13 -8.26
C LEU A 224 -16.07 7.74 -9.05
N ASP A 225 -15.89 7.99 -10.34
CA ASP A 225 -16.98 8.46 -11.22
C ASP A 225 -18.11 7.42 -11.31
N SER A 226 -17.78 6.14 -11.45
CA SER A 226 -18.76 5.04 -11.44
C SER A 226 -19.52 4.94 -10.12
N MET A 227 -18.84 5.16 -8.96
CA MET A 227 -19.48 5.18 -7.65
C MET A 227 -20.44 6.36 -7.48
N ASN A 228 -20.10 7.53 -8.02
CA ASN A 228 -20.93 8.72 -7.93
C ASN A 228 -22.19 8.67 -8.85
N ALA A 229 -22.15 7.84 -9.89
CA ALA A 229 -23.22 7.70 -10.87
C ALA A 229 -24.30 6.68 -10.47
N ASN A 230 -24.08 5.86 -9.43
CA ASN A 230 -24.98 4.81 -8.92
C ASN A 230 -25.49 5.13 -7.54
#